data_987c3c562da1bcec914c7f278836a9f6
#
_entry.id   987c3c562da1bcec914c7f278836a9f6
#
_cell.length_a   1.000
_cell.length_b   1.000
_cell.length_c   1.000
_cell.angle_alpha   90.00
_cell.angle_beta   90.00
_cell.angle_gamma   90.00
#
_symmetry.space_group_name_H-M   'P 1'
#
loop_
_entity.id
_entity.type
_entity.pdbx_description
1 polymer ?
#
loop_
_entity_poly.entity_id
_entity_poly.type
_entity_poly.pdbx_seq_one_letter_code
_entity_poly.pdbx_strand_id
1 'polypeptide(L)'
;MRKLYLSILLLSAGVTSLFSQEIEQAVRERLQTFFQAYAPADVNIGTCRLDSVRVDFRRKTISIYADDKFSYQPFRPETVEKTYRDIKKILPGPVTYFDITVFTGGRSIGDLIPNAYRNGKKDKNRLFTDIHYKGAPWVTRASRPFEITRGLEGRHIALWQSHGRYY
;
A
#
# COMPACT_ATOMS: atom_id res chain seq x y z
N MET A 1 22.04 50.78 0.50
CA MET A 1 20.70 50.18 0.56
C MET A 1 20.63 48.81 -0.12
N ARG A 2 21.14 48.62 -1.36
CA ARG A 2 21.08 47.31 -2.08
C ARG A 2 21.75 46.13 -1.34
N LYS A 3 22.86 46.34 -0.63
CA LYS A 3 23.59 45.31 0.12
C LYS A 3 22.83 44.85 1.39
N LEU A 4 22.04 45.73 2.01
CA LEU A 4 21.23 45.40 3.19
C LEU A 4 20.04 44.48 2.85
N TYR A 5 19.37 44.71 1.71
CA TYR A 5 18.28 43.86 1.23
C TYR A 5 18.75 42.45 0.85
N LEU A 6 19.96 42.34 0.28
CA LEU A 6 20.53 41.04 -0.06
C LEU A 6 20.84 40.19 1.18
N SER A 7 21.35 40.82 2.25
CA SER A 7 21.64 40.15 3.53
C SER A 7 20.37 39.69 4.22
N ILE A 8 19.30 40.47 4.21
CA ILE A 8 18.02 40.12 4.79
C ILE A 8 17.37 38.95 4.02
N LEU A 9 17.46 38.94 2.69
CA LEU A 9 16.95 37.87 1.82
C LEU A 9 17.67 36.55 2.07
N LEU A 10 18.99 36.57 2.23
CA LEU A 10 19.80 35.37 2.54
C LEU A 10 19.50 34.81 3.94
N LEU A 11 19.27 35.68 4.94
CA LEU A 11 18.90 35.24 6.28
C LEU A 11 17.50 34.58 6.31
N SER A 12 16.54 35.12 5.58
CA SER A 12 15.17 34.56 5.54
C SER A 12 15.13 33.20 4.84
N ALA A 13 15.92 33.00 3.78
CA ALA A 13 16.04 31.71 3.10
C ALA A 13 16.67 30.62 3.99
N GLY A 14 17.64 30.99 4.83
CA GLY A 14 18.26 30.04 5.77
C GLY A 14 17.31 29.57 6.88
N VAL A 15 16.52 30.47 7.44
CA VAL A 15 15.57 30.16 8.52
C VAL A 15 14.44 29.25 8.05
N THR A 16 13.88 29.46 6.85
CA THR A 16 12.84 28.60 6.28
C THR A 16 13.34 27.19 5.97
N SER A 17 14.59 27.04 5.55
CA SER A 17 15.21 25.75 5.29
C SER A 17 15.39 24.92 6.58
N LEU A 18 15.87 25.55 7.65
CA LEU A 18 16.06 24.89 8.94
C LEU A 18 14.72 24.42 9.55
N PHE A 19 13.70 25.27 9.51
CA PHE A 19 12.36 24.93 10.00
C PHE A 19 11.74 23.74 9.23
N SER A 20 11.92 23.69 7.91
CA SER A 20 11.43 22.56 7.10
C SER A 20 12.15 21.26 7.44
N GLN A 21 13.46 21.29 7.68
CA GLN A 21 14.24 20.13 8.08
C GLN A 21 13.83 19.59 9.46
N GLU A 22 13.59 20.49 10.41
CA GLU A 22 13.13 20.12 11.75
C GLU A 22 11.77 19.42 11.73
N ILE A 23 10.83 19.92 10.94
CA ILE A 23 9.51 19.30 10.76
C ILE A 23 9.65 17.94 10.07
N GLU A 24 10.46 17.82 9.02
CA GLU A 24 10.68 16.56 8.32
C GLU A 24 11.28 15.50 9.23
N GLN A 25 12.24 15.89 10.07
CA GLN A 25 12.82 15.00 11.06
C GLN A 25 11.78 14.54 12.09
N ALA A 26 10.97 15.46 12.64
CA ALA A 26 9.90 15.13 13.56
C ALA A 26 8.84 14.21 12.95
N VAL A 27 8.49 14.40 11.68
CA VAL A 27 7.59 13.51 10.93
C VAL A 27 8.21 12.12 10.83
N ARG A 28 9.48 12.01 10.47
CA ARG A 28 10.20 10.75 10.33
C ARG A 28 10.21 9.95 11.65
N GLU A 29 10.58 10.59 12.75
CA GLU A 29 10.68 9.94 14.06
C GLU A 29 9.33 9.41 14.54
N ARG A 30 8.27 10.20 14.40
CA ARG A 30 6.92 9.80 14.80
C ARG A 30 6.39 8.65 13.93
N LEU A 31 6.63 8.68 12.62
CA LEU A 31 6.25 7.60 11.72
C LEU A 31 7.06 6.32 11.97
N GLN A 32 8.34 6.44 12.28
CA GLN A 32 9.17 5.28 12.64
C GLN A 32 8.62 4.58 13.88
N THR A 33 8.28 5.35 14.92
CA THR A 33 7.64 4.82 16.14
C THR A 33 6.28 4.19 15.82
N PHE A 34 5.48 4.83 14.98
CA PHE A 34 4.19 4.31 14.56
C PHE A 34 4.31 2.93 13.87
N PHE A 35 5.19 2.79 12.88
CA PHE A 35 5.35 1.53 12.16
C PHE A 35 5.96 0.43 13.04
N GLN A 36 6.87 0.77 13.94
CA GLN A 36 7.43 -0.21 14.89
C GLN A 36 6.38 -0.74 15.87
N ALA A 37 5.43 0.09 16.27
CA ALA A 37 4.34 -0.27 17.17
C ALA A 37 3.10 -0.80 16.44
N TYR A 38 3.10 -0.77 15.10
CA TYR A 38 1.94 -1.17 14.32
C TYR A 38 1.70 -2.67 14.39
N ALA A 39 0.53 -3.05 14.88
CA ALA A 39 0.07 -4.44 14.97
C ALA A 39 -1.40 -4.51 14.51
N PRO A 40 -1.69 -5.10 13.35
CA PRO A 40 -3.06 -5.35 12.94
C PRO A 40 -3.68 -6.45 13.82
N ALA A 41 -5.00 -6.34 14.08
CA ALA A 41 -5.68 -7.23 15.03
C ALA A 41 -5.73 -8.71 14.58
N ASP A 42 -5.85 -8.93 13.28
CA ASP A 42 -6.22 -10.25 12.74
C ASP A 42 -5.05 -11.03 12.14
N VAL A 43 -3.89 -10.40 12.00
CA VAL A 43 -2.73 -10.99 11.29
C VAL A 43 -1.43 -10.59 11.96
N ASN A 44 -0.55 -11.56 12.17
CA ASN A 44 0.81 -11.26 12.59
C ASN A 44 1.71 -11.03 11.37
N ILE A 45 2.03 -9.78 11.10
CA ILE A 45 2.91 -9.36 10.00
C ILE A 45 4.35 -9.13 10.46
N GLY A 46 4.64 -9.32 11.74
CA GLY A 46 5.91 -8.96 12.35
C GLY A 46 6.08 -7.46 12.53
N THR A 47 7.26 -7.03 12.93
CA THR A 47 7.56 -5.60 13.13
C THR A 47 7.76 -4.90 11.79
N CYS A 48 6.95 -3.90 11.51
CA CYS A 48 7.08 -3.05 10.33
C CYS A 48 8.10 -1.94 10.55
N ARG A 49 8.62 -1.39 9.45
CA ARG A 49 9.58 -0.29 9.48
C ARG A 49 9.19 0.79 8.47
N LEU A 50 9.58 2.01 8.78
CA LEU A 50 9.56 3.11 7.84
C LEU A 50 10.83 3.02 6.98
N ASP A 51 10.69 2.85 5.67
CA ASP A 51 11.83 2.89 4.75
C ASP A 51 12.21 4.33 4.43
N SER A 52 11.24 5.16 4.08
CA SER A 52 11.48 6.57 3.82
C SER A 52 10.21 7.41 3.95
N VAL A 53 10.39 8.72 4.10
CA VAL A 53 9.32 9.70 4.05
C VAL A 53 9.78 10.90 3.24
N ARG A 54 8.88 11.46 2.44
CA ARG A 54 9.10 12.70 1.69
C ARG A 54 8.00 13.68 2.04
N VAL A 55 8.37 14.85 2.51
CA VAL A 55 7.46 15.97 2.79
C VAL A 55 7.63 17.03 1.70
N ASP A 56 6.58 17.31 0.97
CA ASP A 56 6.55 18.39 -0.03
C ASP A 56 5.73 19.57 0.53
N PHE A 57 6.43 20.56 1.04
CA PHE A 57 5.81 21.76 1.62
C PHE A 57 5.11 22.64 0.57
N ARG A 58 5.56 22.60 -0.68
CA ARG A 58 4.94 23.38 -1.76
C ARG A 58 3.62 22.78 -2.19
N ARG A 59 3.56 21.45 -2.35
CA ARG A 59 2.36 20.70 -2.73
C ARG A 59 1.50 20.32 -1.54
N LYS A 60 2.01 20.51 -0.32
CA LYS A 60 1.36 20.10 0.93
C LYS A 60 1.03 18.61 0.94
N THR A 61 2.01 17.78 0.55
CA THR A 61 1.85 16.33 0.49
C THR A 61 2.92 15.62 1.30
N ILE A 62 2.55 14.46 1.88
CA ILE A 62 3.47 13.56 2.58
C ILE A 62 3.38 12.20 1.92
N SER A 63 4.48 11.75 1.34
CA SER A 63 4.61 10.39 0.80
C SER A 63 5.39 9.54 1.80
N ILE A 64 4.77 8.49 2.31
CA ILE A 64 5.30 7.60 3.34
C ILE A 64 5.54 6.25 2.70
N TYR A 65 6.74 5.71 2.82
CA TYR A 65 7.12 4.41 2.28
C TYR A 65 7.42 3.47 3.46
N ALA A 66 6.55 2.49 3.64
CA ALA A 66 6.72 1.42 4.62
C ALA A 66 7.37 0.20 3.96
N ASP A 67 8.02 -0.64 4.75
CA ASP A 67 8.60 -1.88 4.29
C ASP A 67 7.54 -2.86 3.74
N ASP A 68 7.99 -3.92 3.05
CA ASP A 68 7.10 -4.90 2.43
C ASP A 68 6.25 -5.66 3.45
N LYS A 69 6.69 -5.77 4.71
CA LYS A 69 5.92 -6.45 5.77
C LYS A 69 4.58 -5.77 6.00
N PHE A 70 4.52 -4.44 5.86
CA PHE A 70 3.28 -3.70 5.98
C PHE A 70 2.25 -4.13 4.94
N SER A 71 2.68 -4.69 3.79
CA SER A 71 1.79 -5.23 2.77
C SER A 71 1.20 -6.62 3.10
N TYR A 72 1.69 -7.30 4.13
CA TYR A 72 1.29 -8.68 4.46
C TYR A 72 -0.02 -8.77 5.27
N GLN A 73 -0.84 -7.75 5.20
CA GLN A 73 -2.16 -7.68 5.82
C GLN A 73 -3.26 -7.48 4.78
N PRO A 74 -4.51 -7.89 5.08
CA PRO A 74 -5.63 -7.62 4.20
C PRO A 74 -6.02 -6.14 4.29
N PHE A 75 -5.84 -5.38 3.20
CA PHE A 75 -6.34 -4.02 3.13
C PHE A 75 -7.83 -4.01 2.80
N ARG A 76 -8.60 -3.27 3.60
CA ARG A 76 -10.02 -2.97 3.44
C ARG A 76 -10.21 -1.46 3.54
N PRO A 77 -11.31 -0.89 3.01
CA PRO A 77 -11.55 0.54 3.14
C PRO A 77 -11.39 1.04 4.56
N GLU A 78 -11.95 0.32 5.52
CA GLU A 78 -11.96 0.69 6.94
C GLU A 78 -10.54 0.67 7.56
N THR A 79 -9.74 -0.34 7.20
CA THR A 79 -8.36 -0.45 7.69
C THR A 79 -7.47 0.63 7.09
N VAL A 80 -7.66 0.95 5.82
CA VAL A 80 -6.95 2.04 5.14
C VAL A 80 -7.31 3.39 5.74
N GLU A 81 -8.60 3.68 5.92
CA GLU A 81 -9.07 4.91 6.56
C GLU A 81 -8.57 5.04 8.00
N LYS A 82 -8.58 3.93 8.76
CA LYS A 82 -8.04 3.90 10.11
C LYS A 82 -6.55 4.23 10.10
N THR A 83 -5.77 3.64 9.23
CA THR A 83 -4.33 3.89 9.09
C THR A 83 -4.05 5.37 8.82
N TYR A 84 -4.74 5.98 7.86
CA TYR A 84 -4.58 7.41 7.57
C TYR A 84 -4.98 8.29 8.74
N ARG A 85 -6.07 7.97 9.43
CA ARG A 85 -6.53 8.70 10.61
C ARG A 85 -5.52 8.62 11.76
N ASP A 86 -4.96 7.44 12.01
CA ASP A 86 -4.00 7.25 13.09
C ASP A 86 -2.66 7.93 12.78
N ILE A 87 -2.21 7.91 11.53
CA ILE A 87 -1.04 8.67 11.08
C ILE A 87 -1.29 10.18 11.27
N LYS A 88 -2.45 10.71 10.88
CA LYS A 88 -2.77 12.13 11.04
C LYS A 88 -2.69 12.59 12.49
N LYS A 89 -3.08 11.76 13.45
CA LYS A 89 -3.02 12.09 14.88
C LYS A 89 -1.61 12.29 15.42
N ILE A 90 -0.64 11.60 14.83
CA ILE A 90 0.76 11.65 15.30
C ILE A 90 1.59 12.69 14.56
N LEU A 91 1.10 13.24 13.44
CA LEU A 91 1.86 14.25 12.69
C LEU A 91 2.06 15.54 13.50
N PRO A 92 3.19 16.24 13.29
CA PRO A 92 3.38 17.58 13.84
C PRO A 92 2.32 18.56 13.35
N GLY A 93 1.89 19.50 14.22
CA GLY A 93 0.85 20.48 13.92
C GLY A 93 0.94 21.16 12.56
N PRO A 94 2.12 21.66 12.15
CA PRO A 94 2.28 22.35 10.87
C PRO A 94 1.94 21.53 9.61
N VAL A 95 1.93 20.19 9.69
CA VAL A 95 1.72 19.30 8.53
C VAL A 95 0.50 18.38 8.67
N THR A 96 -0.32 18.55 9.70
CA THR A 96 -1.52 17.72 9.92
C THR A 96 -2.58 17.85 8.82
N TYR A 97 -2.59 18.97 8.09
CA TYR A 97 -3.52 19.24 6.99
C TYR A 97 -2.97 18.84 5.61
N PHE A 98 -1.76 18.29 5.56
CA PHE A 98 -1.19 17.80 4.29
C PHE A 98 -1.89 16.53 3.83
N ASP A 99 -1.94 16.34 2.51
CA ASP A 99 -2.42 15.09 1.92
C ASP A 99 -1.38 13.99 2.11
N ILE A 100 -1.82 12.85 2.65
CA ILE A 100 -0.95 11.74 2.98
C ILE A 100 -1.17 10.60 2.01
N THR A 101 -0.09 10.00 1.51
CA THR A 101 -0.13 8.74 0.78
C THR A 101 0.86 7.76 1.40
N VAL A 102 0.39 6.58 1.76
CA VAL A 102 1.22 5.49 2.29
C VAL A 102 1.43 4.46 1.20
N PHE A 103 2.68 4.10 0.97
CA PHE A 103 3.13 3.10 0.01
C PHE A 103 3.75 1.90 0.72
N THR A 104 3.53 0.70 0.20
CA THR A 104 4.19 -0.54 0.59
C THR A 104 4.15 -1.51 -0.58
N GLY A 105 5.16 -2.34 -0.78
CA GLY A 105 5.23 -3.25 -1.92
C GLY A 105 5.10 -2.56 -3.28
N GLY A 106 5.58 -1.32 -3.39
CA GLY A 106 5.53 -0.53 -4.62
C GLY A 106 4.16 0.06 -4.98
N ARG A 107 3.15 -0.03 -4.09
CA ARG A 107 1.79 0.47 -4.33
C ARG A 107 1.26 1.29 -3.16
N SER A 108 0.32 2.19 -3.43
CA SER A 108 -0.41 2.85 -2.34
C SER A 108 -1.30 1.84 -1.60
N ILE A 109 -1.49 2.04 -0.30
CA ILE A 109 -2.36 1.12 0.48
C ILE A 109 -3.81 1.15 0.00
N GLY A 110 -4.27 2.26 -0.58
CA GLY A 110 -5.58 2.36 -1.22
C GLY A 110 -5.68 1.48 -2.47
N ASP A 111 -4.59 1.35 -3.23
CA ASP A 111 -4.54 0.47 -4.40
C ASP A 111 -4.46 -1.02 -4.03
N LEU A 112 -4.03 -1.34 -2.83
CA LEU A 112 -3.99 -2.71 -2.33
C LEU A 112 -5.36 -3.25 -1.92
N ILE A 113 -6.40 -2.41 -1.80
CA ILE A 113 -7.77 -2.85 -1.56
C ILE A 113 -8.25 -3.70 -2.75
N PRO A 114 -8.64 -4.97 -2.54
CA PRO A 114 -9.19 -5.82 -3.61
C PRO A 114 -10.47 -5.23 -4.22
N ASN A 115 -10.67 -5.44 -5.51
CA ASN A 115 -11.85 -4.92 -6.23
C ASN A 115 -13.19 -5.32 -5.60
N ALA A 116 -13.26 -6.48 -4.95
CA ALA A 116 -14.47 -6.95 -4.27
C ALA A 116 -14.90 -6.03 -3.10
N TYR A 117 -13.93 -5.31 -2.49
CA TYR A 117 -14.17 -4.46 -1.32
C TYR A 117 -14.07 -2.97 -1.62
N ARG A 118 -13.84 -2.59 -2.87
CA ARG A 118 -13.81 -1.18 -3.26
C ARG A 118 -15.21 -0.60 -3.33
N ASN A 119 -15.40 0.47 -2.56
CA ASN A 119 -16.60 1.29 -2.66
C ASN A 119 -16.42 2.24 -3.86
N GLY A 120 -17.10 1.98 -4.99
CA GLY A 120 -17.04 2.82 -6.16
C GLY A 120 -16.28 2.19 -7.33
N LYS A 121 -15.37 2.96 -7.97
CA LYS A 121 -14.71 2.53 -9.21
C LYS A 121 -13.71 1.39 -8.99
N LYS A 122 -13.99 0.25 -9.61
CA LYS A 122 -13.08 -0.90 -9.63
C LYS A 122 -11.87 -0.62 -10.53
N ASP A 123 -10.72 -1.17 -10.15
CA ASP A 123 -9.52 -1.17 -10.98
C ASP A 123 -9.71 -2.13 -12.16
N LYS A 124 -9.85 -1.57 -13.35
CA LYS A 124 -10.09 -2.36 -14.57
C LYS A 124 -8.94 -3.32 -14.91
N ASN A 125 -7.70 -2.98 -14.52
CA ASN A 125 -6.54 -3.83 -14.79
C ASN A 125 -6.51 -5.09 -13.91
N ARG A 126 -7.37 -5.15 -12.89
CA ARG A 126 -7.53 -6.31 -11.98
C ARG A 126 -8.87 -7.00 -12.15
N LEU A 127 -9.63 -6.65 -13.15
CA LEU A 127 -10.83 -7.40 -13.52
C LEU A 127 -10.41 -8.57 -14.40
N PHE A 128 -11.09 -9.69 -14.20
CA PHE A 128 -11.01 -10.78 -15.14
C PHE A 128 -11.43 -10.27 -16.51
N THR A 129 -10.56 -10.35 -17.48
CA THR A 129 -10.96 -10.20 -18.88
C THR A 129 -11.52 -11.54 -19.31
N ASP A 130 -12.78 -11.56 -19.74
CA ASP A 130 -13.35 -12.73 -20.38
C ASP A 130 -12.50 -13.07 -21.59
N ILE A 131 -11.68 -14.09 -21.43
CA ILE A 131 -10.95 -14.66 -22.57
C ILE A 131 -11.97 -15.48 -23.34
N HIS A 132 -12.56 -14.88 -24.36
CA HIS A 132 -13.40 -15.62 -25.31
C HIS A 132 -12.51 -16.54 -26.15
N TYR A 133 -12.14 -17.66 -25.56
CA TYR A 133 -11.44 -18.71 -26.29
C TYR A 133 -12.39 -19.39 -27.26
N LYS A 134 -12.19 -19.17 -28.55
CA LYS A 134 -13.02 -19.73 -29.63
C LYS A 134 -12.55 -21.11 -30.13
N GLY A 135 -11.48 -21.64 -29.56
CA GLY A 135 -10.92 -22.93 -29.95
C GLY A 135 -11.59 -24.13 -29.25
N ALA A 136 -11.07 -25.31 -29.50
CA ALA A 136 -11.48 -26.53 -28.79
C ALA A 136 -11.20 -26.38 -27.28
N PRO A 137 -12.05 -26.90 -26.38
CA PRO A 137 -11.82 -26.82 -24.95
C PRO A 137 -10.44 -27.39 -24.59
N TRP A 138 -9.67 -26.68 -23.75
CA TRP A 138 -8.38 -27.16 -23.26
C TRP A 138 -8.50 -28.44 -22.44
N VAL A 139 -9.66 -28.61 -21.78
CA VAL A 139 -10.01 -29.82 -21.05
C VAL A 139 -11.17 -30.46 -21.77
N THR A 140 -10.94 -31.59 -22.39
CA THR A 140 -11.99 -32.42 -22.98
C THR A 140 -12.42 -33.49 -22.01
N ARG A 141 -13.60 -34.05 -22.21
CA ARG A 141 -14.05 -35.23 -21.45
C ARG A 141 -13.23 -36.47 -21.91
N ALA A 142 -11.95 -36.48 -21.58
CA ALA A 142 -11.02 -37.54 -21.94
C ALA A 142 -11.45 -38.93 -21.40
N SER A 143 -12.38 -38.92 -20.43
CA SER A 143 -12.94 -40.16 -19.88
C SER A 143 -14.12 -40.76 -20.65
N ARG A 144 -14.59 -40.13 -21.71
CA ARG A 144 -15.57 -40.80 -22.60
C ARG A 144 -14.86 -41.76 -23.56
N PRO A 145 -15.29 -43.01 -23.71
CA PRO A 145 -16.55 -43.61 -23.24
C PRO A 145 -16.47 -44.33 -21.90
N PHE A 146 -15.49 -44.05 -21.06
CA PHE A 146 -15.29 -44.80 -19.80
C PHE A 146 -16.43 -44.50 -18.81
N GLU A 147 -17.08 -45.58 -18.34
CA GLU A 147 -17.93 -45.53 -17.16
C GLU A 147 -17.05 -45.59 -15.93
N ILE A 148 -17.34 -44.73 -14.95
CA ILE A 148 -16.62 -44.71 -13.68
C ILE A 148 -17.23 -45.80 -12.78
N THR A 149 -16.59 -46.97 -12.80
CA THR A 149 -17.08 -48.12 -12.02
C THR A 149 -16.38 -48.30 -10.67
N ARG A 150 -15.19 -47.70 -10.49
CA ARG A 150 -14.29 -47.92 -9.36
C ARG A 150 -13.72 -46.63 -8.76
N GLY A 151 -14.50 -45.60 -8.64
CA GLY A 151 -14.10 -44.35 -8.03
C GLY A 151 -12.87 -43.69 -8.72
N LEU A 152 -11.75 -43.59 -8.02
CA LEU A 152 -10.51 -42.91 -8.51
C LEU A 152 -9.50 -43.91 -9.10
N GLU A 153 -9.82 -45.21 -9.18
CA GLU A 153 -8.91 -46.21 -9.74
C GLU A 153 -8.57 -45.89 -11.20
N GLY A 154 -7.28 -45.88 -11.53
CA GLY A 154 -6.79 -45.53 -12.87
C GLY A 154 -6.88 -44.03 -13.21
N ARG A 155 -7.13 -43.17 -12.25
CA ARG A 155 -7.15 -41.71 -12.45
C ARG A 155 -5.86 -41.08 -11.98
N HIS A 156 -5.34 -40.18 -12.79
CA HIS A 156 -4.25 -39.31 -12.40
C HIS A 156 -4.84 -38.00 -11.82
N ILE A 157 -4.58 -37.74 -10.55
CA ILE A 157 -5.03 -36.51 -9.87
C ILE A 157 -3.81 -35.61 -9.70
N ALA A 158 -3.84 -34.47 -10.34
CA ALA A 158 -2.86 -33.41 -10.08
C ALA A 158 -3.47 -32.44 -9.05
N LEU A 159 -2.88 -32.40 -7.87
CA LEU A 159 -3.22 -31.40 -6.86
C LEU A 159 -2.21 -30.26 -6.96
N TRP A 160 -2.73 -29.08 -7.20
CA TRP A 160 -1.93 -27.87 -7.27
C TRP A 160 -2.26 -26.97 -6.12
N GLN A 161 -1.29 -26.74 -5.25
CA GLN A 161 -1.45 -25.77 -4.18
C GLN A 161 -1.05 -24.39 -4.75
N SER A 162 -2.05 -23.57 -4.97
CA SER A 162 -1.86 -22.19 -5.39
C SER A 162 -1.72 -21.30 -4.18
N HIS A 163 -0.61 -20.59 -4.04
CA HIS A 163 -0.46 -19.51 -3.09
C HIS A 163 -0.57 -18.20 -3.85
N GLY A 164 -1.66 -17.49 -3.63
CA GLY A 164 -1.84 -16.11 -4.09
C GLY A 164 -1.62 -15.15 -2.93
N ARG A 165 -0.94 -14.02 -3.18
CA ARG A 165 -1.08 -12.86 -2.32
C ARG A 165 -2.41 -12.22 -2.66
N TYR A 166 -3.31 -12.16 -1.68
CA TYR A 166 -4.58 -11.45 -1.83
C TYR A 166 -4.35 -10.01 -1.40
N TYR A 167 -4.47 -9.10 -2.35
CA TYR A 167 -4.41 -7.67 -2.14
C TYR A 167 -5.77 -7.04 -2.38
#